data_3f34901fbcdb2e31635b008b0cfae95c
#
_entry.id   3f34901fbcdb2e31635b008b0cfae95c
#
_cell.length_a   1.000
_cell.length_b   1.000
_cell.length_c   1.000
_cell.angle_alpha   90.00
_cell.angle_beta   90.00
_cell.angle_gamma   90.00
#
_symmetry.space_group_name_H-M   'P 1'
#
loop_
_entity.id
_entity.type
_entity.pdbx_description
1 polymer ?
#
loop_
_entity_poly.entity_id
_entity_poly.type
_entity_poly.pdbx_seq_one_letter_code
_entity_poly.pdbx_strand_id
1 'polypeptide(L)'
;KSSAASDVYKRQFPNTFVPGRNLFFLSIAAVYSRERGINHIVTGVSQTDFSGYPDCRDAFIKSLNVTLNLAMDEQFVLHTPLMWIDKAQTWALADELGVLEIIRNDTLTCYNGIQGDGCGHCPACKLRRQGLDEYLLSKNKFLRYG
;
A
#
# COMPACT_ATOMS: atom_id res chain seq x y z
N LYS A 1 -27.37 -20.76 -26.19
CA LYS A 1 -27.49 -21.11 -24.76
C LYS A 1 -26.10 -21.32 -24.21
N SER A 2 -25.47 -20.32 -23.63
CA SER A 2 -24.30 -20.40 -22.74
C SER A 2 -23.74 -19.00 -22.49
N SER A 3 -24.52 -18.07 -21.97
CA SER A 3 -23.98 -16.74 -21.64
C SER A 3 -23.97 -16.42 -20.14
N ALA A 4 -24.47 -17.33 -19.29
CA ALA A 4 -24.56 -17.07 -17.85
C ALA A 4 -23.32 -17.46 -17.04
N ALA A 5 -22.38 -18.24 -17.61
CA ALA A 5 -21.19 -18.69 -16.89
C ALA A 5 -19.99 -17.74 -17.00
N SER A 6 -20.01 -16.79 -17.93
CA SER A 6 -18.90 -15.84 -18.13
C SER A 6 -18.96 -14.57 -17.27
N ASP A 7 -20.12 -14.28 -16.66
CA ASP A 7 -20.30 -13.03 -15.91
C ASP A 7 -19.96 -13.14 -14.42
N VAL A 8 -19.78 -14.35 -13.88
CA VAL A 8 -19.47 -14.58 -12.46
C VAL A 8 -17.99 -14.27 -12.13
N TYR A 9 -17.11 -14.14 -13.11
CA TYR A 9 -15.66 -13.93 -12.90
C TYR A 9 -15.13 -12.55 -13.26
N LYS A 10 -15.94 -11.61 -13.69
CA LYS A 10 -15.51 -10.22 -13.81
C LYS A 10 -15.45 -9.54 -12.44
N ARG A 11 -14.43 -9.85 -11.65
CA ARG A 11 -14.01 -8.94 -10.59
C ARG A 11 -13.66 -7.62 -11.27
N GLN A 12 -14.53 -6.64 -11.14
CA GLN A 12 -14.25 -5.30 -11.65
C GLN A 12 -13.18 -4.67 -10.75
N PHE A 13 -11.93 -4.80 -11.17
CA PHE A 13 -10.86 -4.04 -10.56
C PHE A 13 -11.00 -2.55 -10.92
N PRO A 14 -10.57 -1.62 -10.04
CA PRO A 14 -10.48 -0.21 -10.40
C PRO A 14 -9.71 -0.04 -11.72
N ASN A 15 -10.06 0.97 -12.51
CA ASN A 15 -9.37 1.30 -13.76
C ASN A 15 -7.88 1.68 -13.59
N THR A 16 -7.46 1.91 -12.35
CA THR A 16 -6.07 2.16 -11.95
C THR A 16 -5.28 0.89 -11.64
N PHE A 17 -5.91 -0.28 -11.72
CA PHE A 17 -5.26 -1.56 -11.50
C PHE A 17 -4.33 -1.92 -12.67
N VAL A 18 -3.06 -2.09 -12.37
CA VAL A 18 -2.05 -2.62 -13.30
C VAL A 18 -1.69 -4.03 -12.84
N PRO A 19 -2.10 -5.08 -13.61
CA PRO A 19 -1.85 -6.47 -13.22
C PRO A 19 -0.37 -6.75 -12.96
N GLY A 20 -0.05 -7.27 -11.76
CA GLY A 20 1.31 -7.67 -11.42
C GLY A 20 2.30 -6.53 -11.18
N ARG A 21 1.85 -5.29 -11.01
CA ARG A 21 2.74 -4.15 -10.78
C ARG A 21 3.69 -4.38 -9.59
N ASN A 22 3.18 -4.82 -8.44
CA ASN A 22 4.00 -5.10 -7.27
C ASN A 22 4.87 -6.35 -7.46
N LEU A 23 4.43 -7.33 -8.24
CA LEU A 23 5.27 -8.46 -8.64
C LEU A 23 6.55 -7.98 -9.34
N PHE A 24 6.40 -7.13 -10.36
CA PHE A 24 7.56 -6.60 -11.08
C PHE A 24 8.46 -5.74 -10.19
N PHE A 25 7.89 -4.82 -9.43
CA PHE A 25 8.68 -3.92 -8.58
C PHE A 25 9.46 -4.67 -7.52
N LEU A 26 8.85 -5.62 -6.82
CA LEU A 26 9.52 -6.38 -5.78
C LEU A 26 10.53 -7.39 -6.35
N SER A 27 10.28 -7.96 -7.54
CA SER A 27 11.26 -8.81 -8.22
C SER A 27 12.50 -8.03 -8.64
N ILE A 28 12.33 -6.84 -9.23
CA ILE A 28 13.44 -5.95 -9.59
C ILE A 28 14.19 -5.49 -8.33
N ALA A 29 13.47 -5.12 -7.27
CA ALA A 29 14.07 -4.75 -6.01
C ALA A 29 14.91 -5.87 -5.41
N ALA A 30 14.45 -7.12 -5.49
CA ALA A 30 15.19 -8.28 -5.01
C ALA A 30 16.49 -8.51 -5.81
N VAL A 31 16.44 -8.43 -7.15
CA VAL A 31 17.65 -8.51 -8.00
C VAL A 31 18.64 -7.40 -7.62
N TYR A 32 18.15 -6.17 -7.51
CA TYR A 32 18.98 -5.01 -7.12
C TYR A 32 19.59 -5.18 -5.73
N SER A 33 18.83 -5.72 -4.78
CA SER A 33 19.27 -5.96 -3.40
C SER A 33 20.34 -7.04 -3.34
N ARG A 34 20.17 -8.15 -4.10
CA ARG A 34 21.15 -9.23 -4.22
C ARG A 34 22.52 -8.73 -4.65
N GLU A 35 22.57 -7.91 -5.71
CA GLU A 35 23.81 -7.32 -6.22
C GLU A 35 24.56 -6.46 -5.18
N ARG A 36 23.89 -6.08 -4.09
CA ARG A 36 24.41 -5.23 -3.00
C ARG A 36 24.55 -5.95 -1.67
N GLY A 37 24.25 -7.25 -1.61
CA GLY A 37 24.27 -8.02 -0.38
C GLY A 37 23.22 -7.55 0.65
N ILE A 38 22.06 -7.04 0.17
CA ILE A 38 20.95 -6.54 1.01
C ILE A 38 19.85 -7.58 1.01
N ASN A 39 19.46 -8.08 2.19
CA ASN A 39 18.45 -9.12 2.31
C ASN A 39 17.09 -8.60 2.81
N HIS A 40 16.99 -7.33 3.19
CA HIS A 40 15.76 -6.74 3.70
C HIS A 40 15.18 -5.73 2.71
N ILE A 41 13.94 -5.96 2.30
CA ILE A 41 13.19 -5.09 1.37
C ILE A 41 11.91 -4.65 2.07
N VAL A 42 11.65 -3.35 2.09
CA VAL A 42 10.45 -2.78 2.73
C VAL A 42 9.50 -2.27 1.65
N THR A 43 8.22 -2.59 1.80
CA THR A 43 7.16 -2.07 0.92
C THR A 43 5.97 -1.55 1.71
N GLY A 44 5.32 -0.51 1.20
CA GLY A 44 4.15 0.14 1.80
C GLY A 44 2.80 -0.47 1.39
N VAL A 45 2.78 -1.73 0.94
CA VAL A 45 1.51 -2.40 0.60
C VAL A 45 0.66 -2.62 1.85
N SER A 46 -0.67 -2.51 1.69
CA SER A 46 -1.65 -2.73 2.75
C SER A 46 -2.82 -3.54 2.20
N GLN A 47 -3.23 -4.57 2.93
CA GLN A 47 -4.39 -5.37 2.59
C GLN A 47 -5.70 -4.71 3.04
N THR A 48 -5.64 -3.90 4.09
CA THR A 48 -6.77 -3.16 4.65
C THR A 48 -7.14 -1.93 3.83
N ASP A 49 -6.24 -1.50 2.94
CA ASP A 49 -6.52 -0.42 2.01
C ASP A 49 -7.56 -0.88 0.98
N PHE A 50 -8.67 -0.16 0.86
CA PHE A 50 -9.83 -0.50 0.01
C PHE A 50 -9.53 -0.55 -1.50
N SER A 51 -8.28 -0.45 -1.91
CA SER A 51 -7.86 -0.57 -3.32
C SER A 51 -8.18 -1.94 -3.94
N GLY A 52 -8.30 -2.99 -3.11
CA GLY A 52 -8.67 -4.33 -3.54
C GLY A 52 -7.67 -5.03 -4.47
N TYR A 53 -6.48 -4.48 -4.62
CA TYR A 53 -5.44 -5.03 -5.51
C TYR A 53 -4.92 -6.37 -4.97
N PRO A 54 -4.98 -7.46 -5.78
CA PRO A 54 -4.55 -8.78 -5.34
C PRO A 54 -3.07 -8.84 -4.98
N ASP A 55 -2.24 -8.03 -5.62
CA ASP A 55 -0.80 -7.93 -5.42
C ASP A 55 -0.38 -7.00 -4.25
N CYS A 56 -1.37 -6.57 -3.43
CA CYS A 56 -1.15 -5.92 -2.14
C CYS A 56 -1.48 -6.83 -0.94
N ARG A 57 -1.93 -8.07 -1.19
CA ARG A 57 -2.37 -8.98 -0.13
C ARG A 57 -1.20 -9.66 0.56
N ASP A 58 -1.35 -9.93 1.85
CA ASP A 58 -0.34 -10.65 2.66
C ASP A 58 0.04 -12.01 2.05
N ALA A 59 -0.96 -12.79 1.60
CA ALA A 59 -0.71 -14.07 0.95
C ALA A 59 0.15 -13.95 -0.31
N PHE A 60 -0.05 -12.89 -1.12
CA PHE A 60 0.79 -12.63 -2.29
C PHE A 60 2.23 -12.32 -1.88
N ILE A 61 2.42 -11.41 -0.92
CA ILE A 61 3.77 -11.02 -0.45
C ILE A 61 4.53 -12.22 0.13
N LYS A 62 3.88 -13.05 0.94
CA LYS A 62 4.49 -14.27 1.49
C LYS A 62 4.89 -15.26 0.40
N SER A 63 4.01 -15.49 -0.57
CA SER A 63 4.29 -16.36 -1.71
C SER A 63 5.46 -15.83 -2.56
N LEU A 64 5.46 -14.53 -2.82
CA LEU A 64 6.55 -13.88 -3.57
C LEU A 64 7.87 -13.97 -2.81
N ASN A 65 7.88 -13.75 -1.50
CA ASN A 65 9.10 -13.87 -0.68
C ASN A 65 9.72 -15.27 -0.83
N VAL A 66 8.92 -16.32 -0.72
CA VAL A 66 9.38 -17.71 -0.93
C VAL A 66 9.91 -17.90 -2.35
N THR A 67 9.18 -17.41 -3.35
CA THR A 67 9.57 -17.52 -4.76
C THR A 67 10.92 -16.86 -5.03
N LEU A 68 11.13 -15.64 -4.52
CA LEU A 68 12.39 -14.90 -4.69
C LEU A 68 13.56 -15.62 -4.03
N ASN A 69 13.36 -16.16 -2.83
CA ASN A 69 14.38 -16.91 -2.11
C ASN A 69 14.80 -18.17 -2.86
N LEU A 70 13.82 -18.93 -3.36
CA LEU A 70 14.10 -20.14 -4.15
C LEU A 70 14.74 -19.82 -5.52
N ALA A 71 14.29 -18.75 -6.18
CA ALA A 71 14.78 -18.39 -7.50
C ALA A 71 16.21 -17.87 -7.51
N MET A 72 16.67 -17.26 -6.41
CA MET A 72 17.96 -16.59 -6.34
C MET A 72 18.93 -17.24 -5.34
N ASP A 73 18.52 -18.32 -4.65
CA ASP A 73 19.26 -18.97 -3.57
C ASP A 73 19.71 -17.97 -2.50
N GLU A 74 18.72 -17.17 -2.02
CA GLU A 74 18.93 -16.08 -1.08
C GLU A 74 17.96 -16.17 0.12
N GLN A 75 18.15 -15.29 1.11
CA GLN A 75 17.30 -15.21 2.30
C GLN A 75 16.68 -13.80 2.41
N PHE A 76 15.94 -13.38 1.40
CA PHE A 76 15.22 -12.11 1.47
C PHE A 76 14.10 -12.15 2.50
N VAL A 77 13.88 -11.00 3.14
CA VAL A 77 12.72 -10.72 3.98
C VAL A 77 11.98 -9.51 3.40
N LEU A 78 10.77 -9.74 2.91
CA LEU A 78 9.87 -8.66 2.48
C LEU A 78 9.11 -8.13 3.69
N HIS A 79 9.41 -6.92 4.12
CA HIS A 79 8.74 -6.24 5.23
C HIS A 79 7.55 -5.43 4.75
N THR A 80 6.42 -5.58 5.42
CA THR A 80 5.16 -4.91 5.10
C THR A 80 4.57 -4.23 6.33
N PRO A 81 5.21 -3.18 6.87
CA PRO A 81 4.81 -2.58 8.14
C PRO A 81 3.39 -2.00 8.13
N LEU A 82 2.82 -1.73 6.95
CA LEU A 82 1.48 -1.17 6.80
C LEU A 82 0.42 -2.22 6.45
N MET A 83 0.75 -3.50 6.43
CA MET A 83 -0.11 -4.57 5.90
C MET A 83 -1.50 -4.60 6.54
N TRP A 84 -1.57 -4.39 7.86
CA TRP A 84 -2.77 -4.59 8.67
C TRP A 84 -3.35 -3.30 9.27
N ILE A 85 -2.78 -2.15 8.93
CA ILE A 85 -3.25 -0.85 9.41
C ILE A 85 -4.03 -0.12 8.31
N ASP A 86 -5.07 0.59 8.72
CA ASP A 86 -5.87 1.43 7.83
C ASP A 86 -5.24 2.82 7.59
N LYS A 87 -5.92 3.66 6.81
CA LYS A 87 -5.39 4.99 6.48
C LYS A 87 -5.30 5.91 7.69
N ALA A 88 -6.23 5.84 8.64
CA ALA A 88 -6.18 6.65 9.85
C ALA A 88 -5.02 6.21 10.75
N GLN A 89 -4.82 4.91 10.90
CA GLN A 89 -3.70 4.33 11.63
C GLN A 89 -2.35 4.63 10.96
N THR A 90 -2.31 4.69 9.62
CA THR A 90 -1.10 5.11 8.89
C THR A 90 -0.73 6.57 9.20
N TRP A 91 -1.72 7.47 9.30
CA TRP A 91 -1.51 8.85 9.73
C TRP A 91 -1.07 8.96 11.19
N ALA A 92 -1.67 8.16 12.07
CA ALA A 92 -1.26 8.08 13.48
C ALA A 92 0.21 7.64 13.62
N LEU A 93 0.62 6.61 12.87
CA LEU A 93 2.01 6.16 12.83
C LEU A 93 2.97 7.26 12.33
N ALA A 94 2.58 8.01 11.31
CA ALA A 94 3.38 9.12 10.82
C ALA A 94 3.56 10.24 11.87
N ASP A 95 2.53 10.51 12.66
CA ASP A 95 2.59 11.50 13.75
C ASP A 95 3.45 10.99 14.93
N GLU A 96 3.28 9.73 15.31
CA GLU A 96 4.10 9.07 16.34
C GLU A 96 5.60 9.11 15.99
N LEU A 97 5.93 8.90 14.72
CA LEU A 97 7.30 8.98 14.22
C LEU A 97 7.80 10.42 13.97
N GLY A 98 6.98 11.45 14.22
CA GLY A 98 7.32 12.85 14.02
C GLY A 98 7.49 13.28 12.56
N VAL A 99 6.91 12.52 11.60
CA VAL A 99 7.04 12.76 10.15
C VAL A 99 5.73 13.13 9.47
N LEU A 100 4.69 13.45 10.25
CA LEU A 100 3.35 13.75 9.74
C LEU A 100 3.36 14.82 8.64
N GLU A 101 4.05 15.94 8.86
CA GLU A 101 4.09 17.05 7.91
C GLU A 101 4.84 16.67 6.63
N ILE A 102 5.92 15.89 6.72
CA ILE A 102 6.64 15.37 5.55
C ILE A 102 5.72 14.46 4.74
N ILE A 103 5.03 13.51 5.40
CA ILE A 103 4.09 12.61 4.71
C ILE A 103 2.95 13.39 4.09
N ARG A 104 2.44 14.42 4.76
CA ARG A 104 1.32 15.22 4.25
C ARG A 104 1.71 16.06 3.04
N ASN A 105 2.85 16.76 3.11
CA ASN A 105 3.20 17.79 2.14
C ASN A 105 4.10 17.28 1.01
N ASP A 106 4.98 16.31 1.29
CA ASP A 106 6.05 15.92 0.38
C ASP A 106 5.83 14.56 -0.31
N THR A 107 4.67 13.90 -0.07
CA THR A 107 4.35 12.64 -0.75
C THR A 107 3.31 12.82 -1.85
N LEU A 108 3.41 11.98 -2.89
CA LEU A 108 2.50 11.96 -4.03
C LEU A 108 1.57 10.74 -3.95
N THR A 109 0.27 10.98 -3.72
CA THR A 109 -0.77 9.96 -3.75
C THR A 109 -1.73 10.15 -4.92
N CYS A 110 -1.82 11.38 -5.43
CA CYS A 110 -2.79 11.80 -6.44
C CYS A 110 -2.51 11.19 -7.81
N TYR A 111 -3.51 10.56 -8.44
CA TYR A 111 -3.40 10.05 -9.81
C TYR A 111 -3.23 11.13 -10.88
N ASN A 112 -3.54 12.39 -10.55
CA ASN A 112 -3.31 13.54 -11.43
C ASN A 112 -1.96 14.22 -11.20
N GLY A 113 -1.05 13.61 -10.39
CA GLY A 113 0.30 14.13 -10.17
C GLY A 113 0.37 15.36 -9.25
N ILE A 114 -0.68 15.68 -8.48
CA ILE A 114 -0.69 16.80 -7.54
C ILE A 114 -0.19 16.32 -6.19
N GLN A 115 0.90 16.91 -5.70
CA GLN A 115 1.56 16.60 -4.44
C GLN A 115 0.71 17.04 -3.23
N GLY A 116 1.05 16.54 -2.05
CA GLY A 116 0.40 16.92 -0.79
C GLY A 116 -1.05 16.44 -0.71
N ASP A 117 -1.98 17.33 -0.48
CA ASP A 117 -3.42 17.02 -0.35
C ASP A 117 -4.06 16.57 -1.68
N GLY A 118 -3.34 16.73 -2.81
CA GLY A 118 -3.75 16.25 -4.11
C GLY A 118 -4.91 17.02 -4.74
N CYS A 119 -5.59 16.41 -5.74
CA CYS A 119 -6.69 17.06 -6.45
C CYS A 119 -8.03 17.05 -5.68
N GLY A 120 -8.16 16.29 -4.60
CA GLY A 120 -9.39 16.12 -3.82
C GLY A 120 -10.49 15.26 -4.48
N HIS A 121 -10.37 14.92 -5.76
CA HIS A 121 -11.44 14.28 -6.55
C HIS A 121 -11.17 12.82 -6.89
N CYS A 122 -9.92 12.44 -7.13
CA CYS A 122 -9.60 11.05 -7.47
C CYS A 122 -9.79 10.13 -6.25
N PRO A 123 -10.01 8.81 -6.47
CA PRO A 123 -10.23 7.87 -5.37
C PRO A 123 -9.11 7.86 -4.33
N ALA A 124 -7.85 7.96 -4.78
CA ALA A 124 -6.70 7.98 -3.88
C ALA A 124 -6.69 9.22 -2.97
N CYS A 125 -7.02 10.42 -3.50
CA CYS A 125 -7.11 11.64 -2.69
C CYS A 125 -8.27 11.59 -1.69
N LYS A 126 -9.42 11.04 -2.09
CA LYS A 126 -10.57 10.86 -1.19
C LYS A 126 -10.22 9.95 -0.01
N LEU A 127 -9.63 8.80 -0.30
CA LEU A 127 -9.22 7.83 0.72
C LEU A 127 -8.16 8.42 1.66
N ARG A 128 -7.17 9.13 1.10
CA ARG A 128 -6.13 9.82 1.87
C ARG A 128 -6.72 10.84 2.83
N ARG A 129 -7.63 11.70 2.33
CA ARG A 129 -8.28 12.73 3.12
C ARG A 129 -9.16 12.15 4.22
N GLN A 130 -9.98 11.16 3.87
CA GLN A 130 -10.83 10.48 4.85
C GLN A 130 -10.01 9.93 6.02
N GLY A 131 -8.91 9.23 5.74
CA GLY A 131 -8.05 8.70 6.80
C GLY A 131 -7.40 9.79 7.65
N LEU A 132 -7.00 10.93 7.07
CA LEU A 132 -6.47 12.05 7.81
C LEU A 132 -7.54 12.68 8.73
N ASP A 133 -8.74 12.91 8.20
CA ASP A 133 -9.85 13.49 8.96
C ASP A 133 -10.25 12.59 10.14
N GLU A 134 -10.33 11.28 9.94
CA GLU A 134 -10.59 10.27 10.98
C GLU A 134 -9.51 10.29 12.07
N TYR A 135 -8.24 10.36 11.67
CA TYR A 135 -7.12 10.46 12.60
C TYR A 135 -7.20 11.74 13.44
N LEU A 136 -7.38 12.90 12.82
CA LEU A 136 -7.44 14.20 13.51
C LEU A 136 -8.64 14.27 14.47
N LEU A 137 -9.78 13.70 14.10
CA LEU A 137 -10.96 13.60 14.97
C LEU A 137 -10.67 12.73 16.21
N SER A 138 -9.98 11.60 16.04
CA SER A 138 -9.59 10.73 17.17
C SER A 138 -8.59 11.41 18.09
N LYS A 139 -7.55 12.04 17.56
CA LYS A 139 -6.54 12.79 18.31
C LYS A 139 -7.17 13.88 19.17
N ASN A 140 -8.11 14.65 18.62
CA ASN A 140 -8.80 15.71 19.34
C ASN A 140 -9.71 15.19 20.48
N LYS A 141 -10.26 13.97 20.37
CA LYS A 141 -11.03 13.35 21.44
C LYS A 141 -10.13 13.01 22.64
N PHE A 142 -8.95 12.44 22.42
CA PHE A 142 -8.00 12.14 23.50
C PHE A 142 -7.52 13.39 24.22
N LEU A 143 -7.28 14.51 23.52
CA LEU A 143 -6.85 15.77 24.12
C LEU A 143 -7.94 16.47 24.97
N ARG A 144 -9.23 16.09 24.83
CA ARG A 144 -10.33 16.66 25.61
C ARG A 144 -10.63 15.90 26.92
N TYR A 145 -10.12 14.70 27.05
CA TYR A 145 -10.40 13.81 28.19
C TYR A 145 -9.12 13.41 28.99
N GLY A 146 -7.96 13.92 28.63
CA GLY A 146 -6.69 13.84 29.37
C GLY A 146 -6.37 15.16 30.05
#